data_48ab34c62ba459659bd3847252861fdd
#
_entry.id   48ab34c62ba459659bd3847252861fdd
#
_cell.length_a   1.000
_cell.length_b   1.000
_cell.length_c   1.000
_cell.angle_alpha   90.00
_cell.angle_beta   90.00
_cell.angle_gamma   90.00
#
_symmetry.space_group_name_H-M   'P 1'
#
loop_
_entity.id
_entity.type
_entity.pdbx_description
1 polymer ?
#
loop_
_entity_poly.entity_id
_entity_poly.type
_entity_poly.pdbx_seq_one_letter_code
_entity_poly.pdbx_strand_id
1 'polypeptide(L)'
;EILCCIPDEETSWCTNEANSYTVSVECCHPDWTGCFTGKTYTSLVELTARLCQKYHLDPQNGGVIRHYDVTRKICPKWFVPASRGGSDTNDERHWKQFLRDVARQMQRGSTAISTPAAEPDSYRVRVTVDALRIRKGAGTSYAVTGCIRDKGVYTIIKTCGNWGKLKSGAGWICLGYCRKL
;
A
#
# COMPACT_ATOMS: atom_id res chain seq x y z
N GLU A 1 -12.62 6.81 -7.25
CA GLU A 1 -13.97 7.08 -6.72
C GLU A 1 -14.08 6.48 -5.32
N ILE A 2 -14.74 7.19 -4.39
CA ILE A 2 -15.10 6.73 -3.05
C ILE A 2 -16.61 6.69 -2.98
N LEU A 3 -17.17 5.55 -2.59
CA LEU A 3 -18.61 5.34 -2.43
C LEU A 3 -18.93 5.13 -0.96
N CYS A 4 -19.93 5.84 -0.45
CA CYS A 4 -20.54 5.59 0.85
C CYS A 4 -21.69 4.60 0.65
N CYS A 5 -21.48 3.32 1.03
CA CYS A 5 -22.49 2.27 0.88
C CYS A 5 -23.48 2.28 2.04
N ILE A 6 -23.00 2.61 3.24
CA ILE A 6 -23.78 2.71 4.48
C ILE A 6 -23.28 3.98 5.18
N PRO A 7 -24.18 4.85 5.68
CA PRO A 7 -23.76 5.99 6.50
C PRO A 7 -22.85 5.55 7.64
N ASP A 8 -21.83 6.33 7.96
CA ASP A 8 -20.84 5.93 8.96
C ASP A 8 -21.35 6.01 10.42
N GLU A 9 -22.57 6.50 10.59
CA GLU A 9 -23.33 6.42 11.85
C GLU A 9 -24.14 5.12 12.00
N GLU A 10 -24.21 4.29 10.93
CA GLU A 10 -24.94 3.02 10.94
C GLU A 10 -23.97 1.82 11.02
N THR A 11 -24.39 0.76 11.69
CA THR A 11 -23.57 -0.44 11.86
C THR A 11 -23.51 -1.26 10.58
N SER A 12 -22.30 -1.54 10.09
CA SER A 12 -22.04 -2.48 9.00
C SER A 12 -21.57 -3.85 9.54
N TRP A 13 -21.72 -4.91 8.73
CA TRP A 13 -21.33 -6.27 9.10
C TRP A 13 -20.03 -6.67 8.39
N CYS A 14 -18.92 -5.99 8.70
CA CYS A 14 -17.65 -6.17 8.01
C CYS A 14 -16.55 -6.83 8.86
N THR A 15 -16.56 -6.66 10.18
CA THR A 15 -15.39 -6.93 11.05
C THR A 15 -15.77 -7.61 12.37
N ASN A 16 -16.84 -8.40 12.40
CA ASN A 16 -17.31 -9.17 13.56
C ASN A 16 -17.47 -8.31 14.84
N GLU A 17 -16.68 -8.55 15.87
CA GLU A 17 -16.78 -7.85 17.17
C GLU A 17 -16.52 -6.34 17.06
N ALA A 18 -15.82 -5.91 16.02
CA ALA A 18 -15.53 -4.49 15.81
C ALA A 18 -16.66 -3.71 15.10
N ASN A 19 -17.72 -4.37 14.62
CA ASN A 19 -18.81 -3.74 13.88
C ASN A 19 -19.50 -2.61 14.65
N SER A 20 -19.63 -2.75 15.97
CA SER A 20 -20.38 -1.81 16.81
C SER A 20 -19.64 -0.51 17.13
N TYR A 21 -18.33 -0.43 16.87
CA TYR A 21 -17.49 0.72 17.24
C TYR A 21 -16.52 1.17 16.15
N THR A 22 -16.62 0.63 14.93
CA THR A 22 -15.74 1.00 13.83
C THR A 22 -16.52 1.40 12.59
N VAL A 23 -15.90 2.27 11.77
CA VAL A 23 -16.27 2.48 10.37
C VAL A 23 -15.40 1.59 9.51
N SER A 24 -16.01 0.76 8.66
CA SER A 24 -15.30 -0.16 7.79
C SER A 24 -15.08 0.43 6.41
N VAL A 25 -13.88 0.21 5.85
CA VAL A 25 -13.49 0.68 4.52
C VAL A 25 -13.06 -0.53 3.68
N GLU A 26 -13.80 -0.79 2.61
CA GLU A 26 -13.44 -1.80 1.61
C GLU A 26 -12.55 -1.18 0.52
N CYS A 27 -11.48 -1.87 0.17
CA CYS A 27 -10.46 -1.37 -0.75
C CYS A 27 -10.34 -2.23 -1.99
N CYS A 28 -10.63 -1.66 -3.16
CA CYS A 28 -10.43 -2.34 -4.43
C CYS A 28 -8.93 -2.52 -4.72
N HIS A 29 -8.57 -3.69 -5.26
CA HIS A 29 -7.25 -4.00 -5.76
C HIS A 29 -7.34 -4.72 -7.12
N PRO A 30 -6.34 -4.57 -8.02
CA PRO A 30 -6.45 -5.02 -9.40
C PRO A 30 -6.31 -6.53 -9.58
N ASP A 31 -5.71 -7.23 -8.61
CA ASP A 31 -5.40 -8.65 -8.71
C ASP A 31 -5.24 -9.31 -7.32
N TRP A 32 -5.03 -10.61 -7.32
CA TRP A 32 -4.91 -11.43 -6.11
C TRP A 32 -3.66 -11.17 -5.25
N THR A 33 -2.75 -10.31 -5.69
CA THR A 33 -1.63 -9.86 -4.82
C THR A 33 -2.13 -8.99 -3.68
N GLY A 34 -3.33 -8.40 -3.84
CA GLY A 34 -3.93 -7.46 -2.90
C GLY A 34 -3.28 -6.08 -2.89
N CYS A 35 -2.34 -5.84 -3.82
CA CYS A 35 -1.62 -4.58 -3.91
C CYS A 35 -2.53 -3.46 -4.44
N PHE A 36 -2.60 -2.35 -3.76
CA PHE A 36 -3.40 -1.21 -4.19
C PHE A 36 -2.73 -0.48 -5.36
N THR A 37 -3.55 0.08 -6.25
CA THR A 37 -3.04 1.08 -7.20
C THR A 37 -2.65 2.35 -6.44
N GLY A 38 -1.77 3.18 -7.02
CA GLY A 38 -1.43 4.46 -6.40
C GLY A 38 -2.65 5.34 -6.16
N LYS A 39 -3.63 5.34 -7.08
CA LYS A 39 -4.89 6.07 -6.92
C LYS A 39 -5.74 5.54 -5.76
N THR A 40 -5.88 4.21 -5.65
CA THR A 40 -6.59 3.58 -4.53
C THR A 40 -5.91 3.91 -3.21
N TYR A 41 -4.59 3.80 -3.14
CA TYR A 41 -3.82 4.10 -1.93
C TYR A 41 -3.97 5.55 -1.50
N THR A 42 -3.85 6.52 -2.43
CA THR A 42 -4.04 7.94 -2.15
C THR A 42 -5.44 8.21 -1.61
N SER A 43 -6.48 7.69 -2.29
CA SER A 43 -7.87 7.85 -1.83
C SER A 43 -8.11 7.22 -0.45
N LEU A 44 -7.48 6.07 -0.18
CA LEU A 44 -7.57 5.42 1.13
C LEU A 44 -6.92 6.28 2.22
N VAL A 45 -5.73 6.82 1.99
CA VAL A 45 -5.05 7.74 2.94
C VAL A 45 -5.91 8.98 3.22
N GLU A 46 -6.45 9.61 2.17
CA GLU A 46 -7.29 10.80 2.29
C GLU A 46 -8.60 10.52 3.05
N LEU A 47 -9.29 9.42 2.72
CA LEU A 47 -10.51 9.02 3.40
C LEU A 47 -10.26 8.72 4.88
N THR A 48 -9.24 7.89 5.16
CA THR A 48 -8.90 7.50 6.53
C THR A 48 -8.50 8.72 7.36
N ALA A 49 -7.72 9.65 6.80
CA ALA A 49 -7.35 10.89 7.49
C ALA A 49 -8.59 11.74 7.86
N ARG A 50 -9.57 11.85 6.94
CA ARG A 50 -10.83 12.56 7.21
C ARG A 50 -11.67 11.87 8.30
N LEU A 51 -11.75 10.54 8.28
CA LEU A 51 -12.44 9.78 9.33
C LEU A 51 -11.73 9.94 10.69
N CYS A 52 -10.41 9.85 10.71
CA CYS A 52 -9.63 10.09 11.93
C CYS A 52 -9.86 11.49 12.50
N GLN A 53 -9.92 12.52 11.64
CA GLN A 53 -10.24 13.89 12.08
C GLN A 53 -11.67 14.00 12.58
N LYS A 54 -12.66 13.42 11.87
CA LYS A 54 -14.08 13.45 12.24
C LYS A 54 -14.33 12.82 13.62
N TYR A 55 -13.65 11.70 13.89
CA TYR A 55 -13.87 10.92 15.12
C TYR A 55 -12.76 11.07 16.17
N HIS A 56 -11.85 12.04 15.97
CA HIS A 56 -10.73 12.33 16.88
C HIS A 56 -9.85 11.10 17.18
N LEU A 57 -9.55 10.29 16.15
CA LEU A 57 -8.76 9.08 16.26
C LEU A 57 -7.29 9.34 15.98
N ASP A 58 -6.40 8.69 16.75
CA ASP A 58 -4.96 8.65 16.44
C ASP A 58 -4.66 7.41 15.59
N PRO A 59 -4.30 7.58 14.31
CA PRO A 59 -4.03 6.45 13.42
C PRO A 59 -2.84 5.60 13.85
N GLN A 60 -1.90 6.17 14.62
CA GLN A 60 -0.70 5.46 15.07
C GLN A 60 -0.87 4.78 16.43
N ASN A 61 -1.97 5.05 17.12
CA ASN A 61 -2.24 4.53 18.46
C ASN A 61 -3.61 3.81 18.53
N GLY A 62 -3.84 2.89 17.59
CA GLY A 62 -5.02 2.04 17.59
C GLY A 62 -6.31 2.67 17.02
N GLY A 63 -6.27 3.95 16.57
CA GLY A 63 -7.42 4.59 15.92
C GLY A 63 -7.72 4.06 14.51
N VAL A 64 -6.80 3.31 13.92
CA VAL A 64 -6.96 2.61 12.65
C VAL A 64 -6.48 1.18 12.81
N ILE A 65 -7.32 0.22 12.45
CA ILE A 65 -7.05 -1.22 12.59
C ILE A 65 -7.36 -1.94 11.28
N ARG A 66 -6.77 -3.12 11.09
CA ARG A 66 -7.07 -4.02 9.97
C ARG A 66 -8.11 -5.05 10.41
N HIS A 67 -8.86 -5.60 9.50
CA HIS A 67 -9.66 -6.81 9.76
C HIS A 67 -8.78 -7.94 10.36
N TYR A 68 -7.52 -8.03 9.87
CA TYR A 68 -6.52 -8.93 10.41
C TYR A 68 -6.27 -8.76 11.93
N ASP A 69 -6.29 -7.54 12.43
CA ASP A 69 -6.03 -7.27 13.86
C ASP A 69 -7.16 -7.80 14.74
N VAL A 70 -8.40 -7.81 14.23
CA VAL A 70 -9.60 -8.30 14.93
C VAL A 70 -9.71 -9.83 14.84
N THR A 71 -9.75 -10.39 13.62
CA THR A 71 -10.14 -11.79 13.39
C THR A 71 -9.03 -12.70 12.88
N ARG A 72 -7.83 -12.16 12.61
CA ARG A 72 -6.72 -12.84 11.93
C ARG A 72 -6.99 -13.23 10.48
N LYS A 73 -8.12 -12.79 9.89
CA LYS A 73 -8.35 -12.89 8.45
C LYS A 73 -7.26 -12.12 7.70
N ILE A 74 -6.76 -12.68 6.60
CA ILE A 74 -5.69 -12.06 5.79
C ILE A 74 -6.28 -10.87 4.98
N CYS A 75 -6.66 -9.81 5.69
CA CYS A 75 -7.35 -8.65 5.14
C CYS A 75 -6.96 -7.35 5.87
N PRO A 76 -6.56 -6.27 5.16
CA PRO A 76 -6.21 -6.27 3.73
C PRO A 76 -4.91 -7.05 3.48
N LYS A 77 -4.88 -7.87 2.47
CA LYS A 77 -3.76 -8.77 2.20
C LYS A 77 -2.43 -8.05 2.05
N TRP A 78 -2.42 -6.86 1.45
CA TRP A 78 -1.22 -6.06 1.25
C TRP A 78 -0.61 -5.53 2.57
N PHE A 79 -1.42 -5.38 3.59
CA PHE A 79 -0.98 -4.89 4.91
C PHE A 79 -0.67 -6.02 5.91
N VAL A 80 -0.77 -7.28 5.51
CA VAL A 80 -0.48 -8.43 6.36
C VAL A 80 0.88 -9.02 5.99
N PRO A 81 1.74 -9.39 6.97
CA PRO A 81 3.03 -10.00 6.70
C PRO A 81 2.95 -11.25 5.83
N ALA A 82 3.90 -11.42 4.92
CA ALA A 82 4.00 -12.61 4.07
C ALA A 82 4.17 -13.89 4.90
N SER A 83 4.88 -13.82 6.03
CA SER A 83 5.03 -14.90 7.00
C SER A 83 3.70 -15.39 7.61
N ARG A 84 2.65 -14.58 7.47
CA ARG A 84 1.29 -14.86 7.96
C ARG A 84 0.27 -14.98 6.82
N GLY A 85 0.73 -15.22 5.59
CA GLY A 85 -0.10 -15.42 4.41
C GLY A 85 -0.48 -14.15 3.64
N GLY A 86 -0.03 -12.99 4.10
CA GLY A 86 -0.21 -11.71 3.41
C GLY A 86 0.76 -11.48 2.26
N SER A 87 0.90 -10.24 1.84
CA SER A 87 1.79 -9.81 0.75
C SER A 87 2.92 -8.89 1.21
N ASP A 88 2.96 -8.47 2.47
CA ASP A 88 4.03 -7.63 2.99
C ASP A 88 5.26 -8.47 3.34
N THR A 89 6.28 -8.41 2.49
CA THR A 89 7.55 -9.13 2.69
C THR A 89 8.51 -8.43 3.66
N ASN A 90 8.15 -7.25 4.17
CA ASN A 90 8.98 -6.42 5.03
C ASN A 90 8.40 -6.21 6.44
N ASP A 91 7.78 -7.23 7.00
CA ASP A 91 7.29 -7.26 8.38
C ASP A 91 6.44 -6.03 8.78
N GLU A 92 5.26 -5.93 8.19
CA GLU A 92 4.28 -4.86 8.39
C GLU A 92 4.73 -3.46 7.93
N ARG A 93 5.74 -3.37 7.07
CA ARG A 93 6.23 -2.09 6.59
C ARG A 93 5.15 -1.29 5.85
N HIS A 94 4.35 -1.95 5.00
CA HIS A 94 3.27 -1.28 4.26
C HIS A 94 2.19 -0.74 5.21
N TRP A 95 1.84 -1.51 6.23
CA TRP A 95 0.90 -1.07 7.25
C TRP A 95 1.42 0.13 8.04
N LYS A 96 2.64 0.02 8.58
CA LYS A 96 3.29 1.11 9.32
C LYS A 96 3.45 2.37 8.45
N GLN A 97 3.75 2.20 7.16
CA GLN A 97 3.84 3.33 6.23
C GLN A 97 2.47 3.98 6.01
N PHE A 98 1.43 3.19 5.82
CA PHE A 98 0.07 3.71 5.67
C PHE A 98 -0.36 4.55 6.88
N LEU A 99 -0.14 4.07 8.10
CA LEU A 99 -0.48 4.83 9.31
C LEU A 99 0.27 6.17 9.39
N ARG A 100 1.55 6.18 9.01
CA ARG A 100 2.34 7.43 8.93
C ARG A 100 1.80 8.39 7.87
N ASP A 101 1.39 7.88 6.72
CA ASP A 101 0.87 8.69 5.63
C ASP A 101 -0.49 9.29 5.99
N VAL A 102 -1.35 8.54 6.69
CA VAL A 102 -2.60 9.04 7.27
C VAL A 102 -2.33 10.17 8.28
N ALA A 103 -1.43 9.97 9.24
CA ALA A 103 -1.07 10.99 10.24
C ALA A 103 -0.53 12.25 9.56
N ARG A 104 0.32 12.12 8.55
CA ARG A 104 0.84 13.24 7.76
C ARG A 104 -0.27 13.98 7.00
N GLN A 105 -1.23 13.25 6.44
CA GLN A 105 -2.36 13.83 5.74
C GLN A 105 -3.28 14.61 6.69
N MET A 106 -3.49 14.14 7.91
CA MET A 106 -4.25 14.87 8.95
C MET A 106 -3.60 16.23 9.27
N GLN A 107 -2.27 16.27 9.38
CA GLN A 107 -1.52 17.52 9.63
C GLN A 107 -1.66 18.51 8.47
N ARG A 108 -1.66 18.04 7.22
CA ARG A 108 -1.86 18.90 6.02
C ARG A 108 -3.27 19.49 5.95
N GLY A 109 -4.29 18.77 6.39
CA GLY A 109 -5.67 19.26 6.45
C GLY A 109 -5.86 20.37 7.50
N SER A 110 -4.99 20.49 8.48
CA SER A 110 -5.01 21.53 9.52
C SER A 110 -4.37 22.85 9.07
N THR A 111 -3.58 22.84 8.00
CA THR A 111 -3.01 24.05 7.35
C THR A 111 -3.62 24.16 5.95
N ALA A 112 -4.66 25.00 5.83
CA ALA A 112 -5.35 25.23 4.56
C ALA A 112 -4.40 25.78 3.48
N ILE A 113 -4.65 25.30 2.24
CA ILE A 113 -4.31 25.87 0.92
C ILE A 113 -2.90 25.57 0.40
N SER A 114 -2.95 24.87 -0.69
CA SER A 114 -2.16 24.86 -1.93
C SER A 114 -1.13 23.78 -2.15
N THR A 115 -1.40 23.16 -3.26
CA THR A 115 -0.57 22.63 -4.35
C THR A 115 -0.31 21.13 -4.43
N PRO A 116 -0.27 20.58 -5.65
CA PRO A 116 -0.61 19.19 -5.95
C PRO A 116 0.49 18.20 -5.62
N ALA A 117 0.02 16.98 -5.44
CA ALA A 117 0.73 15.73 -5.24
C ALA A 117 2.23 15.74 -5.64
N ALA A 118 3.08 15.59 -4.63
CA ALA A 118 4.41 15.05 -4.88
C ALA A 118 4.25 13.62 -5.41
N GLU A 119 4.85 13.34 -6.56
CA GLU A 119 5.04 12.01 -7.12
C GLU A 119 5.53 11.05 -6.02
N PRO A 120 5.11 9.76 -6.02
CA PRO A 120 5.60 8.79 -5.05
C PRO A 120 7.12 8.72 -5.15
N ASP A 121 7.78 8.78 -3.98
CA ASP A 121 9.24 8.77 -3.84
C ASP A 121 9.90 7.75 -4.77
N SER A 122 10.37 8.22 -5.92
CA SER A 122 11.22 7.42 -6.78
C SER A 122 12.56 7.25 -6.06
N TYR A 123 13.04 6.03 -5.97
CA TYR A 123 14.33 5.74 -5.38
C TYR A 123 15.17 4.86 -6.31
N ARG A 124 16.46 4.88 -6.10
CA ARG A 124 17.38 4.09 -6.91
C ARG A 124 17.73 2.77 -6.23
N VAL A 125 17.84 1.74 -7.04
CA VAL A 125 18.33 0.43 -6.62
C VAL A 125 19.46 -0.02 -7.53
N ARG A 126 20.43 -0.73 -6.98
CA ARG A 126 21.48 -1.42 -7.74
C ARG A 126 21.11 -2.89 -7.84
N VAL A 127 21.08 -3.43 -9.05
CA VAL A 127 20.91 -4.87 -9.29
C VAL A 127 22.15 -5.60 -8.81
N THR A 128 21.97 -6.71 -8.08
CA THR A 128 23.07 -7.48 -7.46
C THR A 128 23.34 -8.82 -8.13
N VAL A 129 22.46 -9.25 -9.04
CA VAL A 129 22.54 -10.51 -9.77
C VAL A 129 22.91 -10.31 -11.24
N ASP A 130 23.45 -11.34 -11.90
CA ASP A 130 23.90 -11.25 -13.29
C ASP A 130 22.75 -11.24 -14.30
N ALA A 131 21.56 -11.74 -13.90
CA ALA A 131 20.37 -11.74 -14.74
C ALA A 131 19.11 -11.52 -13.88
N LEU A 132 18.44 -10.43 -14.09
CA LEU A 132 17.17 -10.10 -13.39
C LEU A 132 16.03 -9.94 -14.41
N ARG A 133 15.05 -10.82 -14.34
CA ARG A 133 13.90 -10.79 -15.24
C ARG A 133 13.03 -9.55 -15.00
N ILE A 134 12.65 -8.88 -16.09
CA ILE A 134 11.63 -7.83 -16.09
C ILE A 134 10.30 -8.51 -16.45
N ARG A 135 9.24 -8.17 -15.73
CA ARG A 135 7.92 -8.77 -15.93
C ARG A 135 6.85 -7.70 -16.18
N LYS A 136 5.77 -8.11 -16.83
CA LYS A 136 4.63 -7.21 -17.14
C LYS A 136 3.91 -6.71 -15.90
N GLY A 137 4.00 -7.41 -14.76
CA GLY A 137 3.37 -7.08 -13.48
C GLY A 137 4.22 -7.50 -12.29
N ALA A 138 3.76 -7.12 -11.10
CA ALA A 138 4.41 -7.36 -9.82
C ALA A 138 4.16 -8.79 -9.32
N GLY A 139 4.84 -9.78 -9.89
CA GLY A 139 4.69 -11.19 -9.50
C GLY A 139 5.36 -12.15 -10.47
N THR A 140 5.63 -13.37 -10.00
CA THR A 140 6.26 -14.43 -10.81
C THR A 140 5.32 -15.02 -11.85
N SER A 141 4.01 -14.88 -11.66
CA SER A 141 2.96 -15.32 -12.61
C SER A 141 2.84 -14.44 -13.86
N TYR A 142 3.36 -13.20 -13.81
CA TYR A 142 3.32 -12.32 -14.97
C TYR A 142 4.38 -12.67 -16.01
N ALA A 143 4.02 -12.49 -17.28
CA ALA A 143 4.91 -12.74 -18.41
C ALA A 143 6.22 -11.95 -18.29
N VAL A 144 7.32 -12.58 -18.68
CA VAL A 144 8.64 -11.95 -18.78
C VAL A 144 8.67 -11.09 -20.03
N THR A 145 9.01 -9.81 -19.89
CA THR A 145 9.11 -8.82 -20.98
C THR A 145 10.55 -8.47 -21.32
N GLY A 146 11.52 -8.85 -20.46
CA GLY A 146 12.91 -8.56 -20.67
C GLY A 146 13.78 -9.10 -19.54
N CYS A 147 15.07 -8.80 -19.62
CA CYS A 147 16.06 -9.20 -18.63
C CYS A 147 17.15 -8.12 -18.48
N ILE A 148 17.43 -7.70 -17.26
CA ILE A 148 18.60 -6.89 -16.92
C ILE A 148 19.80 -7.83 -16.77
N ARG A 149 20.86 -7.57 -17.48
CA ARG A 149 22.10 -8.38 -17.47
C ARG A 149 23.33 -7.62 -16.96
N ASP A 150 23.15 -6.37 -16.59
CA ASP A 150 24.15 -5.53 -15.95
C ASP A 150 23.81 -5.33 -14.46
N LYS A 151 24.79 -5.07 -13.64
CA LYS A 151 24.62 -4.70 -12.24
C LYS A 151 24.41 -3.18 -12.09
N GLY A 152 23.63 -2.62 -13.01
CA GLY A 152 23.36 -1.21 -13.12
C GLY A 152 22.49 -0.66 -12.01
N VAL A 153 22.31 0.68 -12.05
CA VAL A 153 21.43 1.41 -11.14
C VAL A 153 20.14 1.78 -11.86
N TYR A 154 19.03 1.43 -11.24
CA TYR A 154 17.69 1.63 -11.81
C TYR A 154 16.82 2.44 -10.88
N THR A 155 15.98 3.30 -11.44
CA THR A 155 15.00 4.10 -10.68
C THR A 155 13.69 3.34 -10.60
N ILE A 156 13.21 3.16 -9.38
CA ILE A 156 11.91 2.56 -9.07
C ILE A 156 10.91 3.69 -8.80
N ILE A 157 9.78 3.67 -9.49
CA ILE A 157 8.71 4.68 -9.39
C ILE A 157 7.47 4.16 -8.68
N LYS A 158 7.38 2.84 -8.44
CA LYS A 158 6.27 2.21 -7.73
C LYS A 158 6.73 0.89 -7.15
N THR A 159 6.26 0.55 -5.96
CA THR A 159 6.49 -0.75 -5.34
C THR A 159 5.19 -1.49 -5.08
N CYS A 160 5.24 -2.82 -5.18
CA CYS A 160 4.14 -3.71 -4.83
C CYS A 160 4.74 -5.00 -4.25
N GLY A 161 4.62 -5.18 -2.94
CA GLY A 161 5.33 -6.25 -2.25
C GLY A 161 6.83 -6.14 -2.49
N ASN A 162 7.45 -7.25 -2.87
CA ASN A 162 8.89 -7.29 -3.20
C ASN A 162 9.19 -6.95 -4.68
N TRP A 163 8.29 -6.21 -5.35
CA TRP A 163 8.44 -5.83 -6.76
C TRP A 163 8.51 -4.32 -6.92
N GLY A 164 9.42 -3.86 -7.79
CA GLY A 164 9.59 -2.47 -8.14
C GLY A 164 9.33 -2.20 -9.62
N LYS A 165 8.51 -1.18 -9.94
CA LYS A 165 8.27 -0.74 -11.32
C LYS A 165 9.41 0.18 -11.75
N LEU A 166 10.03 -0.15 -12.86
CA LEU A 166 11.09 0.65 -13.48
C LEU A 166 10.54 1.95 -14.05
N LYS A 167 11.25 3.07 -13.82
CA LYS A 167 10.93 4.38 -14.40
C LYS A 167 10.95 4.36 -15.94
N SER A 168 11.77 3.51 -16.54
CA SER A 168 11.86 3.33 -18.00
C SER A 168 10.57 2.81 -18.63
N GLY A 169 9.60 2.32 -17.85
CA GLY A 169 8.38 1.69 -18.36
C GLY A 169 8.57 0.23 -18.80
N ALA A 170 9.78 -0.31 -18.77
CA ALA A 170 10.08 -1.68 -19.21
C ALA A 170 9.32 -2.77 -18.43
N GLY A 171 8.89 -2.48 -17.21
CA GLY A 171 8.10 -3.39 -16.39
C GLY A 171 8.51 -3.42 -14.93
N TRP A 172 8.36 -4.58 -14.31
CA TRP A 172 8.58 -4.83 -12.89
C TRP A 172 9.75 -5.76 -12.66
N ILE A 173 10.56 -5.46 -11.67
CA ILE A 173 11.69 -6.30 -11.21
C ILE A 173 11.52 -6.71 -9.75
N CYS A 174 12.05 -7.85 -9.38
CA CYS A 174 12.05 -8.32 -7.99
C CYS A 174 13.13 -7.57 -7.18
N LEU A 175 12.72 -6.84 -6.16
CA LEU A 175 13.60 -6.02 -5.32
C LEU A 175 14.48 -6.85 -4.38
N GLY A 176 14.13 -8.12 -4.14
CA GLY A 176 14.98 -9.06 -3.39
C GLY A 176 16.36 -9.31 -4.02
N TYR A 177 16.52 -8.98 -5.31
CA TYR A 177 17.78 -9.05 -6.05
C TYR A 177 18.42 -7.67 -6.27
N CYS A 178 18.02 -6.68 -5.45
CA CYS A 178 18.50 -5.32 -5.57
C CYS A 178 18.89 -4.77 -4.19
N ARG A 179 19.88 -3.87 -4.18
CA ARG A 179 20.26 -3.08 -3.02
C ARG A 179 19.74 -1.66 -3.22
N LYS A 180 18.96 -1.13 -2.28
CA LYS A 180 18.54 0.27 -2.26
C LYS A 180 19.76 1.18 -2.05
N LEU A 181 19.79 2.30 -2.79
CA LEU A 181 20.82 3.33 -2.71
C LEU A 181 20.33 4.55 -1.92
#